data_a48584f3b19d1d4502aa5ef7dfa53ad1
#
_entry.id   a48584f3b19d1d4502aa5ef7dfa53ad1
#
_cell.length_a   1.000
_cell.length_b   1.000
_cell.length_c   1.000
_cell.angle_alpha   90.00
_cell.angle_beta   90.00
_cell.angle_gamma   90.00
#
_symmetry.space_group_name_H-M   'P 1'
#
loop_
_entity.id
_entity.type
_entity.pdbx_description
1 polymer ?
#
loop_
_entity_poly.entity_id
_entity_poly.type
_entity_poly.pdbx_seq_one_letter_code
_entity_poly.pdbx_strand_id
1 'polypeptide(L)'
;LLKCPQPIVFWVDATFAGMIDFYPEFSNLSQISLRKGNAQEQAALTNCSLAIYASEWAAETAVKNYQVDTAKIRVVPFGANLACDRTEEDILNFLKLRSPKMCKLLFFGVEWHRKGGDLALELTRMLNKNGLKTELTIIGCDPLVNGPLPEFVKVYGFMDKTSRKGLAKIEEILSKTHFLIHPARAEAYGCVVCEANSFGVPCLVANVGGLSTPIKDDINGRLFPPNESIEAYGNFVMDVFGNYNKYNELFRSSFQKYQSRLNWNVAGMTVKKMLAELI
;
A
#
# COMPACT_ATOMS: atom_id res chain seq x y z
N LEU A 1 23.00 13.08 -17.24
CA LEU A 1 22.73 11.65 -17.34
C LEU A 1 24.01 10.85 -17.13
N LEU A 2 23.88 9.71 -16.43
CA LEU A 2 24.98 8.78 -16.23
C LEU A 2 25.43 8.20 -17.58
N LYS A 3 26.74 8.32 -17.88
CA LYS A 3 27.37 7.68 -19.03
C LYS A 3 28.37 6.66 -18.50
N CYS A 4 28.09 5.39 -18.68
CA CYS A 4 28.97 4.28 -18.30
C CYS A 4 28.86 3.15 -19.31
N PRO A 5 29.88 2.27 -19.44
CA PRO A 5 29.84 1.12 -20.34
C PRO A 5 28.95 -0.02 -19.83
N GLN A 6 28.57 0.01 -18.54
CA GLN A 6 27.72 -1.01 -17.92
C GLN A 6 26.24 -0.78 -18.28
N PRO A 7 25.41 -1.85 -18.33
CA PRO A 7 23.96 -1.73 -18.46
C PRO A 7 23.38 -0.88 -17.32
N ILE A 8 22.53 0.09 -17.67
CA ILE A 8 21.83 0.94 -16.69
C ILE A 8 20.47 0.34 -16.43
N VAL A 9 20.16 0.11 -15.15
CA VAL A 9 18.85 -0.37 -14.69
C VAL A 9 18.34 0.57 -13.61
N PHE A 10 17.06 0.90 -13.63
CA PHE A 10 16.41 1.57 -12.52
C PHE A 10 15.17 0.83 -12.05
N TRP A 11 14.77 1.03 -10.80
CA TRP A 11 13.60 0.42 -10.19
C TRP A 11 12.88 1.48 -9.35
N VAL A 12 11.67 1.87 -9.78
CA VAL A 12 10.92 3.00 -9.24
C VAL A 12 9.41 2.67 -9.14
N ASP A 13 8.67 3.48 -8.39
CA ASP A 13 7.23 3.30 -8.17
C ASP A 13 6.35 4.23 -9.02
N ALA A 14 6.92 5.25 -9.65
CA ALA A 14 6.20 6.18 -10.50
C ALA A 14 7.07 6.76 -11.61
N THR A 15 6.44 7.31 -12.64
CA THR A 15 7.08 8.19 -13.64
C THR A 15 6.80 9.65 -13.30
N PHE A 16 7.61 10.58 -13.80
CA PHE A 16 7.33 12.00 -13.63
C PHE A 16 5.95 12.38 -14.20
N ALA A 17 5.58 11.89 -15.40
CA ALA A 17 4.27 12.14 -15.99
C ALA A 17 3.12 11.56 -15.16
N GLY A 18 3.31 10.39 -14.53
CA GLY A 18 2.31 9.78 -13.65
C GLY A 18 2.08 10.55 -12.35
N MET A 19 3.06 11.36 -11.92
CA MET A 19 2.96 12.17 -10.71
C MET A 19 2.27 13.53 -10.94
N ILE A 20 2.27 14.05 -12.18
CA ILE A 20 1.67 15.35 -12.51
C ILE A 20 0.18 15.35 -12.18
N ASP A 21 -0.26 16.33 -11.37
CA ASP A 21 -1.64 16.50 -10.88
C ASP A 21 -2.19 15.31 -10.09
N PHE A 22 -1.35 14.30 -9.82
CA PHE A 22 -1.69 13.14 -8.98
C PHE A 22 -1.28 13.35 -7.52
N TYR A 23 -0.14 14.02 -7.29
CA TYR A 23 0.29 14.46 -5.97
C TYR A 23 0.32 15.98 -5.87
N PRO A 24 -0.04 16.56 -4.70
CA PRO A 24 -0.04 18.02 -4.52
C PRO A 24 1.27 18.71 -4.91
N GLU A 25 2.41 18.07 -4.60
CA GLU A 25 3.74 18.58 -4.88
C GLU A 25 4.06 18.67 -6.39
N PHE A 26 3.30 17.93 -7.20
CA PHE A 26 3.42 17.88 -8.65
C PHE A 26 2.27 18.63 -9.36
N SER A 27 1.44 19.37 -8.61
CA SER A 27 0.37 20.18 -9.16
C SER A 27 0.84 21.61 -9.44
N ASN A 28 0.23 22.25 -10.45
CA ASN A 28 0.53 23.63 -10.86
C ASN A 28 2.00 23.87 -11.24
N LEU A 29 2.67 22.88 -11.82
CA LEU A 29 4.04 23.00 -12.26
C LEU A 29 4.18 23.99 -13.43
N SER A 30 5.29 24.77 -13.43
CA SER A 30 5.59 25.66 -14.55
C SER A 30 5.85 24.87 -15.83
N GLN A 31 5.62 25.48 -17.01
CA GLN A 31 5.92 24.87 -18.31
C GLN A 31 7.41 24.48 -18.45
N ILE A 32 8.30 25.20 -17.77
CA ILE A 32 9.73 24.89 -17.75
C ILE A 32 9.97 23.62 -16.92
N SER A 33 9.33 23.50 -15.76
CA SER A 33 9.44 22.30 -14.89
C SER A 33 8.88 21.06 -15.60
N LEU A 34 7.70 21.19 -16.23
CA LEU A 34 7.08 20.11 -17.01
C LEU A 34 7.99 19.63 -18.14
N ARG A 35 8.54 20.55 -18.94
CA ARG A 35 9.46 20.19 -20.03
C ARG A 35 10.73 19.53 -19.52
N LYS A 36 11.36 20.07 -18.47
CA LYS A 36 12.59 19.53 -17.92
C LYS A 36 12.38 18.16 -17.29
N GLY A 37 11.33 17.97 -16.48
CA GLY A 37 11.01 16.70 -15.85
C GLY A 37 10.75 15.59 -16.88
N ASN A 38 9.89 15.87 -17.87
CA ASN A 38 9.62 14.91 -18.95
C ASN A 38 10.87 14.61 -19.78
N ALA A 39 11.72 15.61 -20.07
CA ALA A 39 12.96 15.39 -20.81
C ALA A 39 13.97 14.53 -20.02
N GLN A 40 14.04 14.68 -18.70
CA GLN A 40 14.90 13.86 -17.84
C GLN A 40 14.40 12.41 -17.80
N GLU A 41 13.10 12.18 -17.62
CA GLU A 41 12.49 10.86 -17.64
C GLU A 41 12.69 10.16 -18.98
N GLN A 42 12.37 10.87 -20.10
CA GLN A 42 12.60 10.36 -21.45
C GLN A 42 14.05 9.95 -21.68
N ALA A 43 14.98 10.77 -21.21
CA ALA A 43 16.40 10.49 -21.38
C ALA A 43 16.86 9.30 -20.49
N ALA A 44 16.27 9.12 -19.30
CA ALA A 44 16.53 7.92 -18.47
C ALA A 44 16.03 6.65 -19.17
N LEU A 45 14.81 6.68 -19.72
CA LEU A 45 14.21 5.57 -20.47
C LEU A 45 14.97 5.24 -21.76
N THR A 46 15.49 6.25 -22.47
CA THR A 46 16.28 6.05 -23.68
C THR A 46 17.60 5.35 -23.36
N ASN A 47 18.26 5.73 -22.26
CA ASN A 47 19.60 5.25 -21.92
C ASN A 47 19.60 3.97 -21.07
N CYS A 48 18.48 3.55 -20.48
CA CYS A 48 18.45 2.33 -19.69
C CYS A 48 18.41 1.07 -20.56
N SER A 49 18.99 0.00 -20.05
CA SER A 49 18.86 -1.35 -20.58
C SER A 49 17.59 -2.02 -20.06
N LEU A 50 17.13 -1.65 -18.84
CA LEU A 50 15.94 -2.17 -18.21
C LEU A 50 15.32 -1.12 -17.31
N ALA A 51 14.01 -0.92 -17.41
CA ALA A 51 13.21 -0.08 -16.56
C ALA A 51 12.25 -0.95 -15.75
N ILE A 52 12.44 -1.03 -14.44
CA ILE A 52 11.60 -1.82 -13.54
C ILE A 52 10.66 -0.86 -12.79
N TYR A 53 9.36 -1.15 -12.84
CA TYR A 53 8.34 -0.42 -12.10
C TYR A 53 7.74 -1.27 -11.00
N ALA A 54 7.41 -0.65 -9.87
CA ALA A 54 6.79 -1.36 -8.74
C ALA A 54 5.34 -1.75 -9.02
N SER A 55 4.69 -1.10 -10.00
CA SER A 55 3.27 -1.31 -10.33
C SER A 55 3.01 -1.31 -11.83
N GLU A 56 1.94 -1.98 -12.22
CA GLU A 56 1.40 -1.92 -13.58
C GLU A 56 1.04 -0.48 -13.97
N TRP A 57 0.43 0.30 -13.05
CA TRP A 57 0.12 1.72 -13.26
C TRP A 57 1.35 2.54 -13.64
N ALA A 58 2.46 2.37 -12.93
CA ALA A 58 3.69 3.11 -13.23
C ALA A 58 4.27 2.70 -14.60
N ALA A 59 4.25 1.40 -14.91
CA ALA A 59 4.68 0.89 -16.22
C ALA A 59 3.80 1.42 -17.37
N GLU A 60 2.48 1.43 -17.19
CA GLU A 60 1.52 1.97 -18.15
C GLU A 60 1.71 3.47 -18.37
N THR A 61 1.99 4.25 -17.31
CA THR A 61 2.28 5.67 -17.43
C THR A 61 3.57 5.92 -18.21
N ALA A 62 4.58 5.07 -18.07
CA ALA A 62 5.79 5.15 -18.88
C ALA A 62 5.50 4.92 -20.37
N VAL A 63 4.79 3.85 -20.70
CA VAL A 63 4.45 3.50 -22.08
C VAL A 63 3.55 4.57 -22.72
N LYS A 64 2.62 5.13 -21.95
CA LYS A 64 1.66 6.13 -22.46
C LYS A 64 2.30 7.51 -22.74
N ASN A 65 3.27 7.91 -21.91
CA ASN A 65 3.75 9.29 -21.91
C ASN A 65 5.16 9.46 -22.54
N TYR A 66 5.89 8.36 -22.73
CA TYR A 66 7.27 8.41 -23.23
C TYR A 66 7.49 7.46 -24.40
N GLN A 67 8.47 7.79 -25.22
CA GLN A 67 8.96 6.88 -26.24
C GLN A 67 9.86 5.84 -25.58
N VAL A 68 9.35 4.65 -25.38
CA VAL A 68 10.07 3.55 -24.73
C VAL A 68 9.85 2.24 -25.45
N ASP A 69 10.91 1.46 -25.58
CA ASP A 69 10.80 0.07 -26.00
C ASP A 69 10.16 -0.76 -24.86
N THR A 70 8.95 -1.25 -25.10
CA THR A 70 8.21 -2.05 -24.11
C THR A 70 8.94 -3.35 -23.73
N ALA A 71 9.86 -3.84 -24.57
CA ALA A 71 10.71 -4.97 -24.23
C ALA A 71 11.67 -4.70 -23.07
N LYS A 72 11.92 -3.42 -22.74
CA LYS A 72 12.73 -3.00 -21.58
C LYS A 72 11.91 -2.80 -20.30
N ILE A 73 10.58 -2.82 -20.38
CA ILE A 73 9.70 -2.58 -19.22
C ILE A 73 9.45 -3.88 -18.46
N ARG A 74 9.60 -3.83 -17.14
CA ARG A 74 9.23 -4.95 -16.25
C ARG A 74 8.47 -4.40 -15.05
N VAL A 75 7.59 -5.22 -14.48
CA VAL A 75 6.89 -4.93 -13.24
C VAL A 75 7.39 -5.90 -12.17
N VAL A 76 8.02 -5.34 -11.13
CA VAL A 76 8.43 -6.09 -9.94
C VAL A 76 7.95 -5.32 -8.72
N PRO A 77 6.94 -5.83 -7.99
CA PRO A 77 6.39 -5.19 -6.81
C PRO A 77 7.45 -4.97 -5.73
N PHE A 78 7.37 -3.85 -5.02
CA PHE A 78 8.16 -3.64 -3.80
C PHE A 78 7.69 -4.59 -2.68
N GLY A 79 8.58 -4.81 -1.72
CA GLY A 79 8.28 -5.57 -0.50
C GLY A 79 7.84 -4.69 0.67
N ALA A 80 7.48 -5.34 1.77
CA ALA A 80 7.24 -4.69 3.04
C ALA A 80 8.51 -4.07 3.63
N ASN A 81 8.42 -2.84 4.14
CA ASN A 81 9.53 -2.15 4.81
C ASN A 81 9.56 -2.45 6.33
N LEU A 82 9.17 -3.65 6.70
CA LEU A 82 9.29 -4.22 8.03
C LEU A 82 10.07 -5.52 7.90
N ALA A 83 11.07 -5.73 8.77
CA ALA A 83 11.76 -7.01 8.85
C ALA A 83 10.73 -8.10 9.16
N CYS A 84 10.73 -9.18 8.40
CA CYS A 84 9.73 -10.21 8.52
C CYS A 84 10.31 -11.59 8.23
N ASP A 85 10.67 -12.29 9.27
CA ASP A 85 11.02 -13.72 9.26
C ASP A 85 9.88 -14.58 9.82
N ARG A 86 8.62 -14.07 9.77
CA ARG A 86 7.44 -14.71 10.35
C ARG A 86 7.09 -15.99 9.63
N THR A 87 6.82 -17.00 10.42
CA THR A 87 6.36 -18.31 9.98
C THR A 87 4.82 -18.37 9.92
N GLU A 88 4.27 -19.42 9.35
CA GLU A 88 2.82 -19.68 9.43
C GLU A 88 2.34 -19.87 10.88
N GLU A 89 3.17 -20.43 11.75
CA GLU A 89 2.85 -20.60 13.17
C GLU A 89 2.71 -19.24 13.87
N ASP A 90 3.61 -18.29 13.61
CA ASP A 90 3.51 -16.92 14.13
C ASP A 90 2.21 -16.27 13.72
N ILE A 91 1.83 -16.42 12.46
CA ILE A 91 0.59 -15.88 11.91
C ILE A 91 -0.63 -16.51 12.57
N LEU A 92 -0.65 -17.82 12.77
CA LEU A 92 -1.74 -18.49 13.50
C LEU A 92 -1.86 -18.02 14.95
N ASN A 93 -0.73 -17.68 15.59
CA ASN A 93 -0.75 -17.11 16.93
C ASN A 93 -1.32 -15.67 16.90
N PHE A 94 -1.05 -14.85 15.87
CA PHE A 94 -1.71 -13.56 15.72
C PHE A 94 -3.22 -13.69 15.52
N LEU A 95 -3.67 -14.69 14.78
CA LEU A 95 -5.10 -14.95 14.61
C LEU A 95 -5.79 -15.20 15.96
N LYS A 96 -5.14 -15.93 16.89
CA LYS A 96 -5.66 -16.14 18.25
C LYS A 96 -5.76 -14.87 19.09
N LEU A 97 -4.93 -13.84 18.77
CA LEU A 97 -4.97 -12.53 19.44
C LEU A 97 -6.12 -11.65 18.94
N ARG A 98 -6.72 -11.98 17.80
CA ARG A 98 -7.80 -11.21 17.17
C ARG A 98 -9.15 -11.70 17.66
N SER A 99 -9.85 -10.83 18.38
CA SER A 99 -11.15 -11.18 18.96
C SER A 99 -12.28 -11.06 17.92
N PRO A 100 -13.15 -12.06 17.74
CA PRO A 100 -14.33 -11.94 16.89
C PRO A 100 -15.42 -11.01 17.49
N LYS A 101 -15.22 -10.49 18.70
CA LYS A 101 -16.18 -9.63 19.38
C LYS A 101 -16.01 -8.14 19.07
N MET A 102 -14.89 -7.74 18.49
CA MET A 102 -14.57 -6.35 18.19
C MET A 102 -13.68 -6.26 16.96
N CYS A 103 -14.18 -5.60 15.92
CA CYS A 103 -13.40 -5.33 14.72
C CYS A 103 -12.36 -4.24 15.01
N LYS A 104 -11.10 -4.48 14.64
CA LYS A 104 -10.02 -3.50 14.77
C LYS A 104 -9.53 -3.09 13.39
N LEU A 105 -9.78 -1.84 13.07
CA LEU A 105 -9.32 -1.20 11.84
C LEU A 105 -8.01 -0.44 12.11
N LEU A 106 -7.13 -0.42 11.12
CA LEU A 106 -5.90 0.35 11.15
C LEU A 106 -5.89 1.34 9.98
N PHE A 107 -5.67 2.60 10.27
CA PHE A 107 -5.20 3.60 9.31
C PHE A 107 -3.71 3.84 9.56
N PHE A 108 -2.89 3.70 8.52
CA PHE A 108 -1.44 3.82 8.63
C PHE A 108 -0.89 4.71 7.50
N GLY A 109 -0.65 5.99 7.79
CA GLY A 109 -0.17 6.96 6.82
C GLY A 109 0.18 8.31 7.42
N VAL A 110 1.07 9.04 6.78
CA VAL A 110 1.58 10.33 7.26
C VAL A 110 0.75 11.54 6.80
N GLU A 111 -0.15 11.35 5.84
CA GLU A 111 -0.99 12.40 5.28
C GLU A 111 -2.46 12.05 5.39
N TRP A 112 -3.15 12.73 6.30
CA TRP A 112 -4.53 12.43 6.67
C TRP A 112 -5.49 12.40 5.46
N HIS A 113 -5.58 13.50 4.72
CA HIS A 113 -6.54 13.62 3.61
C HIS A 113 -6.15 12.79 2.39
N ARG A 114 -4.88 12.85 1.98
CA ARG A 114 -4.44 12.12 0.79
C ARG A 114 -4.59 10.61 0.95
N LYS A 115 -4.33 10.10 2.15
CA LYS A 115 -4.44 8.66 2.48
C LYS A 115 -5.86 8.24 2.88
N GLY A 116 -6.83 9.18 2.97
CA GLY A 116 -8.23 8.87 3.26
C GLY A 116 -8.53 8.59 4.72
N GLY A 117 -7.83 9.23 5.65
CA GLY A 117 -8.07 9.06 7.09
C GLY A 117 -9.46 9.52 7.53
N ASP A 118 -9.99 10.56 6.89
CA ASP A 118 -11.37 11.04 7.06
C ASP A 118 -12.38 9.93 6.71
N LEU A 119 -12.19 9.22 5.60
CA LEU A 119 -13.03 8.10 5.19
C LEU A 119 -12.89 6.89 6.15
N ALA A 120 -11.68 6.61 6.63
CA ALA A 120 -11.46 5.54 7.62
C ALA A 120 -12.19 5.84 8.96
N LEU A 121 -12.21 7.10 9.39
CA LEU A 121 -12.94 7.53 10.58
C LEU A 121 -14.47 7.43 10.37
N GLU A 122 -14.96 7.87 9.23
CA GLU A 122 -16.38 7.81 8.87
C GLU A 122 -16.87 6.35 8.78
N LEU A 123 -16.10 5.48 8.13
CA LEU A 123 -16.35 4.04 8.10
C LEU A 123 -16.49 3.46 9.51
N THR A 124 -15.58 3.82 10.42
CA THR A 124 -15.62 3.32 11.80
C THR A 124 -16.85 3.81 12.56
N ARG A 125 -17.24 5.06 12.34
CA ARG A 125 -18.51 5.62 12.92
C ARG A 125 -19.72 4.84 12.41
N MET A 126 -19.78 4.60 11.12
CA MET A 126 -20.88 3.89 10.48
C MET A 126 -20.98 2.44 10.97
N LEU A 127 -19.87 1.72 11.06
CA LEU A 127 -19.85 0.34 11.58
C LEU A 127 -20.36 0.26 13.02
N ASN A 128 -19.92 1.17 13.90
CA ASN A 128 -20.41 1.25 15.29
C ASN A 128 -21.91 1.59 15.34
N LYS A 129 -22.38 2.53 14.51
CA LYS A 129 -23.81 2.89 14.40
C LYS A 129 -24.66 1.69 13.96
N ASN A 130 -24.12 0.84 13.09
CA ASN A 130 -24.78 -0.37 12.58
C ASN A 130 -24.62 -1.59 13.53
N GLY A 131 -24.10 -1.40 14.74
CA GLY A 131 -24.00 -2.43 15.76
C GLY A 131 -22.74 -3.30 15.72
N LEU A 132 -21.82 -3.08 14.76
CA LEU A 132 -20.54 -3.75 14.75
C LEU A 132 -19.53 -2.97 15.61
N LYS A 133 -19.26 -3.45 16.83
CA LYS A 133 -18.27 -2.84 17.70
C LYS A 133 -16.90 -2.77 17.01
N THR A 134 -16.45 -1.54 16.71
CA THR A 134 -15.25 -1.30 15.89
C THR A 134 -14.34 -0.25 16.54
N GLU A 135 -13.04 -0.53 16.60
CA GLU A 135 -11.99 0.37 17.05
C GLU A 135 -11.15 0.79 15.83
N LEU A 136 -10.79 2.07 15.72
CA LEU A 136 -9.85 2.59 14.74
C LEU A 136 -8.54 2.97 15.42
N THR A 137 -7.45 2.34 14.97
CA THR A 137 -6.10 2.77 15.32
C THR A 137 -5.51 3.62 14.20
N ILE A 138 -4.93 4.76 14.55
CA ILE A 138 -4.30 5.70 13.60
C ILE A 138 -2.81 5.78 13.91
N ILE A 139 -1.98 5.51 12.88
CA ILE A 139 -0.52 5.63 12.94
C ILE A 139 -0.04 6.54 11.81
N GLY A 140 0.90 7.42 12.11
CA GLY A 140 1.65 8.22 11.13
C GLY A 140 1.28 9.68 11.09
N CYS A 141 0.06 10.06 11.48
CA CYS A 141 -0.39 11.45 11.53
C CYS A 141 -1.44 11.66 12.63
N ASP A 142 -1.70 12.92 12.91
CA ASP A 142 -2.85 13.33 13.73
C ASP A 142 -4.08 13.54 12.84
N PRO A 143 -5.28 13.11 13.30
CA PRO A 143 -6.51 13.36 12.59
C PRO A 143 -6.84 14.85 12.47
N LEU A 144 -7.14 15.31 11.25
CA LEU A 144 -7.58 16.68 11.01
C LEU A 144 -9.12 16.73 11.08
N VAL A 145 -9.66 16.83 12.29
CA VAL A 145 -11.09 16.83 12.57
C VAL A 145 -11.48 17.99 13.48
N ASN A 146 -12.71 18.48 13.36
CA ASN A 146 -13.28 19.46 14.26
C ASN A 146 -13.87 18.75 15.48
N GLY A 147 -13.44 19.14 16.68
CA GLY A 147 -13.94 18.63 17.96
C GLY A 147 -13.22 17.34 18.45
N PRO A 148 -13.71 16.77 19.56
CA PRO A 148 -13.08 15.61 20.19
C PRO A 148 -13.24 14.35 19.32
N LEU A 149 -12.21 13.49 19.35
CA LEU A 149 -12.27 12.19 18.73
C LEU A 149 -13.19 11.25 19.53
N PRO A 150 -13.94 10.36 18.86
CA PRO A 150 -14.70 9.32 19.53
C PRO A 150 -13.82 8.39 20.36
N GLU A 151 -14.35 7.83 21.46
CA GLU A 151 -13.63 6.92 22.37
C GLU A 151 -13.08 5.66 21.68
N PHE A 152 -13.68 5.23 20.58
CA PHE A 152 -13.24 4.08 19.80
C PHE A 152 -12.03 4.39 18.88
N VAL A 153 -11.49 5.62 18.92
CA VAL A 153 -10.32 6.02 18.11
C VAL A 153 -9.07 6.09 18.98
N LYS A 154 -8.00 5.43 18.55
CA LYS A 154 -6.69 5.48 19.19
C LYS A 154 -5.67 6.10 18.24
N VAL A 155 -5.03 7.18 18.66
CA VAL A 155 -4.03 7.90 17.88
C VAL A 155 -2.65 7.68 18.49
N TYR A 156 -1.69 7.28 17.66
CA TYR A 156 -0.30 7.06 18.07
C TYR A 156 0.67 8.05 17.41
N GLY A 157 0.20 8.89 16.49
CA GLY A 157 1.06 9.83 15.77
C GLY A 157 2.14 9.13 14.92
N PHE A 158 3.21 9.85 14.64
CA PHE A 158 4.34 9.31 13.88
C PHE A 158 5.12 8.27 14.71
N MET A 159 5.38 7.11 14.10
CA MET A 159 6.21 6.05 14.68
C MET A 159 7.40 5.77 13.78
N ASP A 160 8.59 5.94 14.34
CA ASP A 160 9.84 5.65 13.63
C ASP A 160 10.08 4.13 13.53
N LYS A 161 9.99 3.61 12.30
CA LYS A 161 10.24 2.18 11.97
C LYS A 161 11.69 1.76 12.16
N THR A 162 12.63 2.71 12.23
CA THR A 162 14.06 2.43 12.44
C THR A 162 14.40 2.25 13.92
N SER A 163 13.56 2.79 14.80
CA SER A 163 13.73 2.61 16.23
C SER A 163 13.13 1.28 16.71
N ARG A 164 13.86 0.57 17.59
CA ARG A 164 13.38 -0.69 18.17
C ARG A 164 12.02 -0.55 18.87
N LYS A 165 11.80 0.58 19.58
CA LYS A 165 10.54 0.86 20.27
C LYS A 165 9.38 1.11 19.30
N GLY A 166 9.62 1.91 18.25
CA GLY A 166 8.62 2.21 17.23
C GLY A 166 8.24 0.96 16.44
N LEU A 167 9.24 0.19 16.00
CA LEU A 167 9.03 -1.07 15.29
C LEU A 167 8.20 -2.05 16.13
N ALA A 168 8.59 -2.32 17.37
CA ALA A 168 7.88 -3.23 18.27
C ALA A 168 6.42 -2.80 18.51
N LYS A 169 6.16 -1.48 18.57
CA LYS A 169 4.80 -0.97 18.75
C LYS A 169 3.95 -1.12 17.48
N ILE A 170 4.54 -0.89 16.29
CA ILE A 170 3.88 -1.15 15.01
C ILE A 170 3.52 -2.62 14.87
N GLU A 171 4.44 -3.53 15.20
CA GLU A 171 4.22 -4.97 15.16
C GLU A 171 3.14 -5.42 16.14
N GLU A 172 3.12 -4.88 17.36
CA GLU A 172 2.06 -5.11 18.34
C GLU A 172 0.69 -4.71 17.79
N ILE A 173 0.59 -3.55 17.12
CA ILE A 173 -0.67 -3.06 16.56
C ILE A 173 -1.10 -3.96 15.38
N LEU A 174 -0.21 -4.23 14.44
CA LEU A 174 -0.50 -5.06 13.26
C LEU A 174 -0.92 -6.48 13.65
N SER A 175 -0.31 -7.09 14.68
CA SER A 175 -0.67 -8.43 15.16
C SER A 175 -2.12 -8.54 15.67
N LYS A 176 -2.71 -7.42 16.08
CA LYS A 176 -4.08 -7.34 16.63
C LYS A 176 -5.10 -6.74 15.66
N THR A 177 -4.65 -6.22 14.51
CA THR A 177 -5.47 -5.54 13.51
C THR A 177 -6.23 -6.54 12.66
N HIS A 178 -7.53 -6.29 12.38
CA HIS A 178 -8.33 -7.11 11.47
C HIS A 178 -8.22 -6.64 10.02
N PHE A 179 -8.32 -5.35 9.77
CA PHE A 179 -8.23 -4.78 8.42
C PHE A 179 -7.39 -3.51 8.41
N LEU A 180 -6.55 -3.36 7.38
CA LEU A 180 -5.99 -2.07 7.01
C LEU A 180 -7.01 -1.33 6.14
N ILE A 181 -7.32 -0.08 6.49
CA ILE A 181 -8.17 0.81 5.71
C ILE A 181 -7.30 1.88 5.06
N HIS A 182 -7.22 1.85 3.74
CA HIS A 182 -6.36 2.75 2.97
C HIS A 182 -7.09 3.32 1.74
N PRO A 183 -8.18 4.08 1.94
CA PRO A 183 -9.00 4.66 0.87
C PRO A 183 -8.32 5.93 0.33
N ALA A 184 -7.07 5.78 -0.12
CA ALA A 184 -6.23 6.88 -0.57
C ALA A 184 -6.81 7.55 -1.82
N ARG A 185 -6.61 8.86 -1.93
CA ARG A 185 -6.94 9.66 -3.11
C ARG A 185 -5.82 9.66 -4.15
N ALA A 186 -4.60 9.44 -3.68
CA ALA A 186 -3.41 9.24 -4.51
C ALA A 186 -2.40 8.34 -3.80
N GLU A 187 -1.89 7.33 -4.53
CA GLU A 187 -0.89 6.38 -4.03
C GLU A 187 -0.09 5.76 -5.18
N ALA A 188 1.22 5.95 -5.18
CA ALA A 188 2.09 5.40 -6.23
C ALA A 188 2.21 3.88 -6.17
N TYR A 189 2.32 3.31 -4.94
CA TYR A 189 2.40 1.87 -4.76
C TYR A 189 1.71 1.36 -3.48
N GLY A 190 2.01 1.97 -2.32
CA GLY A 190 1.42 1.58 -1.05
C GLY A 190 2.16 0.46 -0.31
N CYS A 191 3.43 0.65 0.05
CA CYS A 191 4.22 -0.32 0.84
C CYS A 191 3.51 -0.77 2.14
N VAL A 192 2.66 0.08 2.72
CA VAL A 192 1.87 -0.24 3.92
C VAL A 192 0.95 -1.46 3.72
N VAL A 193 0.50 -1.70 2.48
CA VAL A 193 -0.27 -2.89 2.12
C VAL A 193 0.57 -4.16 2.28
N CYS A 194 1.82 -4.12 1.79
CA CYS A 194 2.75 -5.24 1.95
C CYS A 194 3.07 -5.49 3.45
N GLU A 195 3.25 -4.41 4.21
CA GLU A 195 3.47 -4.45 5.66
C GLU A 195 2.28 -5.07 6.39
N ALA A 196 1.06 -4.69 6.07
CA ALA A 196 -0.15 -5.27 6.64
C ALA A 196 -0.29 -6.76 6.28
N ASN A 197 -0.09 -7.12 5.01
CA ASN A 197 -0.18 -8.51 4.56
C ASN A 197 0.89 -9.39 5.20
N SER A 198 2.05 -8.84 5.61
CA SER A 198 3.07 -9.61 6.34
C SER A 198 2.62 -10.06 7.74
N PHE A 199 1.52 -9.53 8.25
CA PHE A 199 0.82 -9.95 9.47
C PHE A 199 -0.52 -10.66 9.17
N GLY A 200 -0.76 -11.04 7.91
CA GLY A 200 -2.04 -11.58 7.49
C GLY A 200 -3.19 -10.57 7.56
N VAL A 201 -2.94 -9.28 7.60
CA VAL A 201 -3.97 -8.24 7.65
C VAL A 201 -4.48 -7.95 6.23
N PRO A 202 -5.74 -8.27 5.89
CA PRO A 202 -6.34 -7.89 4.63
C PRO A 202 -6.47 -6.36 4.52
N CYS A 203 -6.35 -5.84 3.30
CA CYS A 203 -6.35 -4.40 3.05
C CYS A 203 -7.58 -3.98 2.23
N LEU A 204 -8.30 -2.96 2.71
CA LEU A 204 -9.42 -2.34 2.02
C LEU A 204 -8.93 -1.00 1.46
N VAL A 205 -8.80 -0.92 0.14
CA VAL A 205 -8.10 0.19 -0.51
C VAL A 205 -8.91 0.76 -1.68
N ALA A 206 -8.73 2.06 -1.96
CA ALA A 206 -9.23 2.64 -3.20
C ALA A 206 -8.36 2.19 -4.39
N ASN A 207 -8.97 1.93 -5.54
CA ASN A 207 -8.27 1.56 -6.77
C ASN A 207 -7.69 2.81 -7.45
N VAL A 208 -6.63 3.37 -6.86
CA VAL A 208 -5.93 4.55 -7.35
C VAL A 208 -4.44 4.26 -7.52
N GLY A 209 -3.86 4.82 -8.58
CA GLY A 209 -2.43 4.66 -8.87
C GLY A 209 -2.01 3.19 -8.90
N GLY A 210 -0.95 2.85 -8.17
CA GLY A 210 -0.36 1.51 -8.17
C GLY A 210 -0.99 0.50 -7.21
N LEU A 211 -2.04 0.84 -6.46
CA LEU A 211 -2.63 -0.04 -5.44
C LEU A 211 -3.23 -1.35 -5.98
N SER A 212 -3.62 -1.40 -7.27
CA SER A 212 -4.08 -2.63 -7.92
C SER A 212 -3.00 -3.70 -8.10
N THR A 213 -1.73 -3.32 -7.99
CA THR A 213 -0.61 -4.26 -8.10
C THR A 213 -0.43 -5.14 -6.86
N PRO A 214 -0.31 -4.59 -5.64
CA PRO A 214 -0.19 -5.39 -4.44
C PRO A 214 -1.50 -6.05 -4.00
N ILE A 215 -2.67 -5.49 -4.32
CA ILE A 215 -3.97 -6.02 -3.91
C ILE A 215 -4.61 -6.86 -5.03
N LYS A 216 -5.21 -7.98 -4.61
CA LYS A 216 -6.11 -8.80 -5.41
C LYS A 216 -7.37 -9.07 -4.60
N ASP A 217 -8.52 -8.76 -5.21
CA ASP A 217 -9.83 -8.93 -4.59
C ASP A 217 -10.02 -10.35 -4.05
N ASP A 218 -10.55 -10.42 -2.85
CA ASP A 218 -10.90 -11.66 -2.12
C ASP A 218 -9.70 -12.61 -1.87
N ILE A 219 -8.46 -12.15 -2.11
CA ILE A 219 -7.22 -12.86 -1.80
C ILE A 219 -6.46 -12.20 -0.64
N ASN A 220 -6.20 -10.89 -0.75
CA ASN A 220 -5.47 -10.18 0.30
C ASN A 220 -6.09 -8.82 0.64
N GLY A 221 -7.33 -8.62 0.24
CA GLY A 221 -8.10 -7.42 0.50
C GLY A 221 -9.19 -7.19 -0.51
N ARG A 222 -9.59 -5.94 -0.67
CA ARG A 222 -10.58 -5.48 -1.63
C ARG A 222 -10.16 -4.14 -2.23
N LEU A 223 -10.28 -4.03 -3.55
CA LEU A 223 -10.15 -2.79 -4.31
C LEU A 223 -11.56 -2.19 -4.49
N PHE A 224 -11.71 -0.94 -4.07
CA PHE A 224 -12.94 -0.18 -4.29
C PHE A 224 -12.70 0.87 -5.38
N PRO A 225 -13.67 1.14 -6.25
CA PRO A 225 -13.57 2.25 -7.20
C PRO A 225 -13.15 3.55 -6.52
N PRO A 226 -12.42 4.45 -7.21
CA PRO A 226 -12.18 5.79 -6.69
C PRO A 226 -13.51 6.47 -6.35
N ASN A 227 -13.60 7.13 -5.21
CA ASN A 227 -14.82 7.77 -4.68
C ASN A 227 -15.99 6.81 -4.38
N GLU A 228 -15.70 5.54 -4.15
CA GLU A 228 -16.70 4.58 -3.69
C GLU A 228 -17.28 5.01 -2.33
N SER A 229 -18.55 4.67 -2.12
CA SER A 229 -19.27 5.01 -0.89
C SER A 229 -18.71 4.28 0.33
N ILE A 230 -18.81 4.90 1.48
CA ILE A 230 -18.39 4.31 2.77
C ILE A 230 -19.23 3.07 3.09
N GLU A 231 -20.48 3.06 2.65
CA GLU A 231 -21.40 1.92 2.78
C GLU A 231 -20.85 0.66 2.10
N ALA A 232 -20.21 0.79 0.93
CA ALA A 232 -19.61 -0.35 0.23
C ALA A 232 -18.46 -0.96 1.04
N TYR A 233 -17.56 -0.13 1.60
CA TYR A 233 -16.53 -0.59 2.53
C TYR A 233 -17.14 -1.26 3.76
N GLY A 234 -18.15 -0.66 4.35
CA GLY A 234 -18.81 -1.18 5.55
C GLY A 234 -19.54 -2.49 5.32
N ASN A 235 -20.24 -2.63 4.21
CA ASN A 235 -20.91 -3.87 3.82
C ASN A 235 -19.89 -5.01 3.67
N PHE A 236 -18.74 -4.75 3.06
CA PHE A 236 -17.67 -5.73 2.96
C PHE A 236 -17.13 -6.13 4.35
N VAL A 237 -16.85 -5.14 5.22
CA VAL A 237 -16.38 -5.44 6.59
C VAL A 237 -17.42 -6.25 7.35
N MET A 238 -18.70 -5.87 7.30
CA MET A 238 -19.78 -6.57 8.00
C MET A 238 -19.96 -8.01 7.48
N ASP A 239 -19.89 -8.23 6.18
CA ASP A 239 -19.99 -9.57 5.58
C ASP A 239 -18.81 -10.47 5.97
N VAL A 240 -17.57 -9.97 5.81
CA VAL A 240 -16.37 -10.76 6.08
C VAL A 240 -16.18 -10.98 7.58
N PHE A 241 -16.31 -9.94 8.40
CA PHE A 241 -16.13 -10.06 9.85
C PHE A 241 -17.29 -10.80 10.52
N GLY A 242 -18.52 -10.63 10.01
CA GLY A 242 -19.71 -11.35 10.50
C GLY A 242 -19.66 -12.85 10.21
N ASN A 243 -18.98 -13.27 9.17
CA ASN A 243 -18.60 -14.65 8.92
C ASN A 243 -17.11 -14.86 9.18
N TYR A 244 -16.76 -15.15 10.41
CA TYR A 244 -15.36 -15.21 10.84
C TYR A 244 -14.53 -16.30 10.14
N ASN A 245 -15.17 -17.28 9.50
CA ASN A 245 -14.47 -18.25 8.64
C ASN A 245 -13.98 -17.57 7.35
N LYS A 246 -14.79 -16.71 6.71
CA LYS A 246 -14.34 -15.88 5.58
C LYS A 246 -13.16 -15.00 5.98
N TYR A 247 -13.25 -14.38 7.16
CA TYR A 247 -12.15 -13.59 7.69
C TYR A 247 -10.86 -14.41 7.83
N ASN A 248 -10.95 -15.61 8.41
CA ASN A 248 -9.80 -16.50 8.60
C ASN A 248 -9.16 -16.93 7.26
N GLU A 249 -9.97 -17.19 6.25
CA GLU A 249 -9.49 -17.51 4.89
C GLU A 249 -8.75 -16.32 4.29
N LEU A 250 -9.36 -15.13 4.33
CA LEU A 250 -8.78 -13.90 3.81
C LEU A 250 -7.50 -13.50 4.57
N PHE A 251 -7.46 -13.74 5.87
CA PHE A 251 -6.29 -13.56 6.71
C PHE A 251 -5.11 -14.45 6.25
N ARG A 252 -5.35 -15.75 6.04
CA ARG A 252 -4.32 -16.71 5.60
C ARG A 252 -3.82 -16.39 4.19
N SER A 253 -4.74 -16.14 3.27
CA SER A 253 -4.39 -15.80 1.89
C SER A 253 -3.66 -14.46 1.77
N SER A 254 -3.92 -13.50 2.66
CA SER A 254 -3.14 -12.25 2.74
C SER A 254 -1.66 -12.52 3.07
N PHE A 255 -1.38 -13.38 4.04
CA PHE A 255 -0.01 -13.75 4.36
C PHE A 255 0.66 -14.56 3.26
N GLN A 256 -0.04 -15.53 2.66
CA GLN A 256 0.48 -16.30 1.52
C GLN A 256 0.81 -15.39 0.33
N LYS A 257 -0.01 -14.36 0.08
CA LYS A 257 0.27 -13.36 -0.95
C LYS A 257 1.54 -12.56 -0.63
N TYR A 258 1.73 -12.17 0.64
CA TYR A 258 2.97 -11.56 1.10
C TYR A 258 4.16 -12.48 0.86
N GLN A 259 4.11 -13.74 1.32
CA GLN A 259 5.22 -14.69 1.16
C GLN A 259 5.61 -14.93 -0.28
N SER A 260 4.63 -15.03 -1.18
CA SER A 260 4.86 -15.37 -2.58
C SER A 260 5.27 -14.19 -3.47
N ARG A 261 4.97 -12.92 -3.06
CA ARG A 261 5.14 -11.78 -3.97
C ARG A 261 5.52 -10.46 -3.30
N LEU A 262 5.02 -10.17 -2.08
CA LEU A 262 5.05 -8.81 -1.52
C LEU A 262 6.18 -8.61 -0.48
N ASN A 263 7.31 -9.26 -0.70
CA ASN A 263 8.50 -9.16 0.15
C ASN A 263 9.78 -8.93 -0.66
N TRP A 264 10.75 -8.30 -0.02
CA TRP A 264 12.00 -7.91 -0.69
C TRP A 264 12.88 -9.09 -1.13
N ASN A 265 12.76 -10.28 -0.50
CA ASN A 265 13.50 -11.45 -0.93
C ASN A 265 13.02 -11.94 -2.31
N VAL A 266 11.70 -12.07 -2.50
CA VAL A 266 11.11 -12.46 -3.79
C VAL A 266 11.39 -11.40 -4.85
N ALA A 267 11.22 -10.13 -4.51
CA ALA A 267 11.49 -9.01 -5.40
C ALA A 267 12.97 -8.99 -5.83
N GLY A 268 13.90 -9.10 -4.88
CA GLY A 268 15.33 -9.13 -5.12
C GLY A 268 15.78 -10.34 -5.96
N MET A 269 15.23 -11.54 -5.69
CA MET A 269 15.51 -12.71 -6.52
C MET A 269 15.02 -12.54 -7.96
N THR A 270 13.86 -11.91 -8.13
CA THR A 270 13.31 -11.63 -9.48
C THR A 270 14.20 -10.65 -10.24
N VAL A 271 14.59 -9.55 -9.59
CA VAL A 271 15.51 -8.56 -10.21
C VAL A 271 16.87 -9.18 -10.49
N LYS A 272 17.42 -10.01 -9.59
CA LYS A 272 18.70 -10.70 -9.80
C LYS A 272 18.68 -11.57 -11.08
N LYS A 273 17.57 -12.29 -11.34
CA LYS A 273 17.44 -13.06 -12.59
C LYS A 273 17.45 -12.16 -13.82
N MET A 274 16.70 -11.05 -13.78
CA MET A 274 16.68 -10.08 -14.88
C MET A 274 18.05 -9.46 -15.15
N LEU A 275 18.81 -9.14 -14.09
CA LEU A 275 20.17 -8.61 -14.24
C LEU A 275 21.14 -9.63 -14.84
N ALA A 276 20.99 -10.91 -14.52
CA ALA A 276 21.82 -11.96 -15.10
C ALA A 276 21.57 -12.18 -16.61
N GLU A 277 20.40 -11.79 -17.13
CA GLU A 277 20.06 -11.84 -18.55
C GLU A 277 20.64 -10.65 -19.34
N LEU A 278 21.14 -9.61 -18.67
CA LEU A 278 21.72 -8.40 -19.29
C LEU A 278 23.25 -8.50 -19.46
N ILE A 279 23.88 -9.46 -18.81
CA ILE A 279 25.32 -9.67 -18.79
C ILE A 279 25.68 -10.86 -19.66
#